data_3684cb01a9f4c973bce5374704f3a7a5
#
_entry.id   3684cb01a9f4c973bce5374704f3a7a5
#
_cell.length_a   1.000
_cell.length_b   1.000
_cell.length_c   1.000
_cell.angle_alpha   90.00
_cell.angle_beta   90.00
_cell.angle_gamma   90.00
#
_symmetry.space_group_name_H-M   'P 1'
#
loop_
_entity.id
_entity.type
_entity.pdbx_description
1 polymer ?
#
loop_
_entity_poly.entity_id
_entity_poly.type
_entity_poly.pdbx_seq_one_letter_code
_entity_poly.pdbx_strand_id
1 'polypeptide(L)' 'VYTLGALVQANFGGQLTLGGAPLWRELAPPPTHAGDGSAMIVVATDAPLGPGSLRRLAARALLGLARTGSTMAHGSGDYA' A
#
# COMPACT_ATOMS: atom_id res chain seq x y z
N VAL A 1 22.13 -5.25 12.79
CA VAL A 1 21.17 -4.31 12.18
C VAL A 1 21.06 -4.62 10.70
N TYR A 2 19.85 -4.72 10.22
CA TYR A 2 19.59 -4.95 8.80
C TYR A 2 18.91 -3.73 8.19
N THR A 3 19.08 -3.57 6.90
CA THR A 3 18.43 -2.50 6.13
C THR A 3 17.21 -3.06 5.42
N LEU A 4 16.17 -2.28 5.36
CA LEU A 4 14.96 -2.59 4.61
C LEU A 4 14.56 -1.36 3.80
N GLY A 5 14.29 -1.57 2.52
CA GLY A 5 13.76 -0.55 1.64
C GLY A 5 12.44 -0.98 1.04
N ALA A 6 11.60 -0.02 0.75
CA ALA A 6 10.34 -0.27 0.06
C ALA A 6 10.13 0.78 -1.03
N LEU A 7 9.70 0.32 -2.19
CA LEU A 7 9.29 1.16 -3.30
C LEU A 7 7.80 0.88 -3.57
N VAL A 8 7.00 1.92 -3.56
CA VAL A 8 5.55 1.80 -3.76
C VAL A 8 5.16 2.56 -5.01
N GLN A 9 4.53 1.86 -5.94
CA GLN A 9 3.85 2.47 -7.07
C GLN A 9 2.36 2.32 -6.83
N ALA A 10 1.67 3.44 -6.61
CA ALA A 10 0.26 3.44 -6.26
C ALA A 10 -0.54 4.25 -7.27
N ASN A 11 -1.63 3.67 -7.75
CA ASN A 11 -2.56 4.30 -8.66
C ASN A 11 -3.97 3.81 -8.32
N PHE A 12 -4.54 4.39 -7.26
CA PHE A 12 -5.88 4.01 -6.81
C PHE A 12 -6.61 5.21 -6.20
N GLY A 13 -7.93 5.10 -6.17
CA GLY A 13 -8.78 5.99 -5.38
C GLY A 13 -8.92 5.45 -3.95
N GLY A 14 -9.28 6.32 -3.05
CA GLY A 14 -9.47 5.95 -1.66
C GLY A 14 -9.76 7.17 -0.81
N GLN A 15 -9.79 6.98 0.49
CA GLN A 15 -10.01 8.03 1.47
C GLN A 15 -8.72 8.23 2.25
N LEU A 16 -7.97 9.27 1.90
CA LEU A 16 -6.65 9.50 2.47
C LEU A 16 -6.67 9.57 3.99
N THR A 17 -5.92 8.68 4.60
CA THR A 17 -5.71 8.61 6.04
C THR A 17 -4.21 8.67 6.32
N LEU A 18 -3.81 9.53 7.23
CA LEU A 18 -2.41 9.70 7.59
C LEU A 18 -2.26 9.64 9.11
N GLY A 19 -1.50 8.67 9.60
CA GLY A 19 -1.30 8.48 11.03
C GLY A 19 -2.60 8.26 11.80
N GLY A 20 -3.61 7.66 11.18
CA GLY A 20 -4.94 7.48 11.76
C GLY A 20 -5.87 8.68 11.59
N ALA A 21 -5.36 9.82 11.10
CA ALA A 21 -6.19 11.00 10.89
C ALA A 21 -6.89 10.94 9.53
N PRO A 22 -8.23 11.08 9.47
CA PRO A 22 -8.98 11.01 8.23
C PRO A 22 -8.87 12.31 7.45
N LEU A 23 -7.75 12.54 6.79
CA LEU A 23 -7.49 13.78 6.05
C LEU A 23 -8.49 14.00 4.91
N TRP A 24 -9.09 12.94 4.40
CA TRP A 24 -10.10 13.04 3.36
C TRP A 24 -11.29 13.92 3.74
N ARG A 25 -11.52 14.11 5.04
CA ARG A 25 -12.60 14.97 5.55
C ARG A 25 -12.28 16.46 5.42
N GLU A 26 -11.00 16.80 5.41
CA GLU A 26 -10.52 18.20 5.39
C GLU A 26 -10.08 18.64 4.01
N LEU A 27 -9.69 17.69 3.16
CA LEU A 27 -9.29 17.95 1.79
C LEU A 27 -10.53 17.81 0.91
N ALA A 28 -10.75 18.78 0.01
CA ALA A 28 -11.75 18.66 -1.02
C ALA A 28 -11.21 17.69 -2.09
N PRO A 29 -11.63 16.42 -2.09
CA PRO A 29 -11.11 15.48 -3.06
C PRO A 29 -11.61 15.85 -4.46
N PRO A 30 -10.78 15.69 -5.50
CA PRO A 30 -11.29 15.72 -6.85
C PRO A 30 -12.32 14.61 -7.03
N PRO A 31 -13.26 14.74 -7.98
CA PRO A 31 -14.22 13.68 -8.25
C PRO A 31 -13.47 12.40 -8.56
N THR A 32 -13.63 11.41 -7.69
CA THR A 32 -12.99 10.12 -7.87
C THR A 32 -13.86 9.28 -8.79
N HIS A 33 -13.24 8.72 -9.80
CA HIS A 33 -13.85 7.60 -10.48
C HIS A 33 -13.85 6.42 -9.51
N ALA A 34 -15.02 5.90 -9.19
CA ALA A 34 -15.14 4.59 -8.58
C ALA A 34 -14.64 3.60 -9.63
N GLY A 35 -13.35 3.35 -9.65
CA GLY A 35 -12.75 2.61 -10.73
C GLY A 35 -11.61 1.74 -10.26
N ASP A 36 -11.07 1.07 -11.22
CA ASP A 36 -9.96 0.18 -11.06
C ASP A 36 -8.74 0.97 -10.62
N GLY A 37 -8.12 0.51 -9.57
CA GLY A 37 -6.83 0.99 -9.14
C GLY A 37 -5.87 -0.17 -9.08
N SER A 38 -4.61 0.13 -8.86
CA SER A 38 -3.59 -0.88 -8.70
C SER A 38 -2.46 -0.34 -7.85
N ALA A 39 -1.79 -1.23 -7.14
CA ALA A 39 -0.59 -0.90 -6.43
C ALA A 39 0.44 -2.02 -6.59
N MET A 40 1.69 -1.64 -6.68
CA MET A 40 2.80 -2.57 -6.66
C MET A 40 3.81 -2.11 -5.63
N ILE A 41 4.24 -3.02 -4.78
CA ILE A 41 5.21 -2.75 -3.74
C ILE A 41 6.39 -3.70 -3.91
N VAL A 42 7.59 -3.15 -3.95
CA VAL A 42 8.81 -3.93 -3.91
C VAL A 42 9.48 -3.70 -2.57
N VAL A 43 9.73 -4.78 -1.84
CA VAL A 43 10.44 -4.74 -0.57
C VAL A 43 11.80 -5.39 -0.75
N ALA A 44 12.85 -4.71 -0.37
CA ALA A 44 14.22 -5.20 -0.45
C ALA A 44 14.89 -5.13 0.92
N THR A 45 15.63 -6.16 1.26
CA THR A 45 16.37 -6.21 2.54
C THR A 45 17.64 -7.02 2.41
N ASP A 46 18.63 -6.70 3.21
CA ASP A 46 19.84 -7.50 3.38
C ASP A 46 19.74 -8.51 4.54
N ALA A 47 18.59 -8.58 5.19
CA ALA A 47 18.37 -9.58 6.22
C ALA A 47 18.41 -11.01 5.62
N PRO A 48 18.97 -11.99 6.34
CA PRO A 48 19.11 -13.36 5.82
C PRO A 48 17.77 -14.12 5.87
N LEU A 49 16.83 -13.71 5.01
CA LEU A 49 15.51 -14.29 4.93
C LEU A 49 15.39 -15.22 3.71
N GLY A 50 14.80 -16.38 3.93
CA GLY A 50 14.46 -17.28 2.83
C GLY A 50 13.21 -16.84 2.06
N PRO A 51 12.89 -17.50 0.94
CA PRO A 51 11.77 -17.09 0.07
C PRO A 51 10.41 -17.01 0.78
N GLY A 52 10.12 -17.96 1.67
CA GLY A 52 8.86 -17.97 2.42
C GLY A 52 8.73 -16.78 3.37
N SER A 53 9.82 -16.41 4.05
CA SER A 53 9.83 -15.26 4.94
C SER A 53 9.75 -13.95 4.18
N LEU A 54 10.42 -13.86 3.04
CA LEU A 54 10.34 -12.69 2.15
C LEU A 54 8.91 -12.47 1.64
N ARG A 55 8.23 -13.54 1.25
CA ARG A 55 6.82 -13.48 0.83
C ARG A 55 5.93 -12.94 1.96
N ARG A 56 6.13 -13.42 3.18
CA ARG A 56 5.36 -12.95 4.34
C ARG A 56 5.65 -11.49 4.66
N LEU A 57 6.89 -11.06 4.52
CA LEU A 57 7.29 -9.68 4.72
C LEU A 57 6.61 -8.77 3.69
N ALA A 58 6.66 -9.15 2.42
CA ALA A 58 6.03 -8.41 1.34
C ALA A 58 4.51 -8.29 1.54
N ALA A 59 3.84 -9.38 1.91
CA ALA A 59 2.40 -9.37 2.16
C ALA A 59 1.99 -8.36 3.25
N ARG A 60 2.83 -8.13 4.24
CA ARG A 60 2.56 -7.13 5.28
C ARG A 60 2.60 -5.70 4.78
N ALA A 61 3.33 -5.43 3.71
CA ALA A 61 3.39 -4.10 3.12
C ALA A 61 2.02 -3.64 2.61
N LEU A 62 1.20 -4.56 2.13
CA LEU A 62 -0.18 -4.26 1.71
C LEU A 62 -1.03 -3.73 2.87
N LEU A 63 -0.82 -4.22 4.09
CA LEU A 63 -1.51 -3.73 5.27
C LEU A 63 -1.14 -2.27 5.57
N GLY A 64 0.12 -1.91 5.34
CA GLY A 64 0.57 -0.52 5.45
C GLY A 64 -0.15 0.38 4.44
N LEU A 65 -0.28 -0.09 3.21
CA LEU A 65 -0.98 0.64 2.16
C LEU A 65 -2.47 0.83 2.51
N ALA A 66 -3.12 -0.20 3.03
CA ALA A 66 -4.52 -0.13 3.46
C ALA A 66 -4.73 0.96 4.51
N ARG A 67 -3.77 1.16 5.40
CA ARG A 67 -3.85 2.21 6.43
C ARG A 67 -3.79 3.63 5.88
N THR A 68 -3.35 3.81 4.66
CA THR A 68 -3.35 5.12 4.00
C THR A 68 -4.68 5.45 3.32
N GLY A 69 -5.63 4.53 3.37
CA GLY A 69 -6.98 4.71 2.82
C GLY A 69 -7.27 3.92 1.56
N SER A 70 -6.38 3.04 1.14
CA SER A 70 -6.68 2.10 0.06
C SER A 70 -7.76 1.11 0.50
N THR A 71 -8.75 0.90 -0.34
CA THR A 71 -9.80 -0.08 -0.09
C THR A 71 -9.48 -1.45 -0.66
N MET A 72 -8.47 -1.55 -1.52
CA MET A 72 -8.12 -2.78 -2.23
C MET A 72 -9.35 -3.43 -2.85
N ALA A 73 -10.12 -2.63 -3.58
CA ALA A 73 -11.38 -3.05 -4.17
C ALA A 73 -11.18 -4.20 -5.16
N HIS A 74 -12.25 -4.92 -5.43
CA HIS A 74 -12.22 -6.13 -6.25
C HIS A 74 -11.61 -5.92 -7.66
N GLY A 75 -11.77 -4.75 -8.25
CA GLY A 75 -11.14 -4.40 -9.54
C GLY A 75 -9.69 -3.99 -9.45
N SER A 76 -9.12 -3.93 -8.23
CA SER A 76 -7.74 -3.52 -8.01
C SER A 76 -6.77 -4.69 -8.17
N GLY A 77 -5.61 -4.43 -8.76
CA GLY A 77 -4.49 -5.38 -8.80
C GLY A 77 -3.40 -4.89 -7.83
N ASP A 78 -3.38 -5.43 -6.62
CA ASP A 78 -2.44 -5.01 -5.59
C ASP A 78 -1.45 -6.15 -5.30
N TYR A 79 -0.17 -5.85 -5.48
CA TYR A 79 0.90 -6.83 -5.38
C TYR A 79 2.06 -6.33 -4.52
N ALA A 80 2.63 -7.23 -3.79
CA ALA A 80 3.84 -6.98 -3.03
C ALA A 80 4.79 -8.18 -3.07
#